data_8ca1ed2df4f77ba0b441062d1dab4270
#
_entry.id   8ca1ed2df4f77ba0b441062d1dab4270
#
_cell.length_a   1.000
_cell.length_b   1.000
_cell.length_c   1.000
_cell.angle_alpha   90.00
_cell.angle_beta   90.00
_cell.angle_gamma   90.00
#
_symmetry.space_group_name_H-M   'P 1'
#
loop_
_entity.id
_entity.type
_entity.pdbx_description
1 polymer ?
#
loop_
_entity_poly.entity_id
_entity_poly.type
_entity_poly.pdbx_seq_one_letter_code
_entity_poly.pdbx_strand_id
1 'polypeptide(L)'
;DFRLKNVISISTPGHKFGLVYPGLGWVIWRDKSYLPEEMSFSVNYLGAEVTQVGLNFSRPAAQILGQYYQFVRLGFEGYKSIQNNTMKVAEYLHEQIGNMAPFVNYSKKICNPLFIWSIKPDYERKAKWTLYDLQDKLRQSGWMVPAYTLPASLEQTVVMRVVVRQGFSRDMADQLLTDIAAAVNELQKLEFPTTSRIALDNSVRVHGSVYTHTGTGKHKK
;
A
#
# COMPACT_ATOMS: atom_id res chain seq x y z
N ASP A 1 8.35 17.11 1.95
CA ASP A 1 7.49 18.27 1.73
C ASP A 1 8.32 19.54 1.42
N PHE A 2 7.69 20.71 1.39
CA PHE A 2 8.33 21.98 1.05
C PHE A 2 9.38 22.47 2.06
N ARG A 3 9.64 21.80 3.17
CA ARG A 3 10.81 22.02 4.01
C ARG A 3 12.11 21.66 3.30
N LEU A 4 12.04 20.75 2.32
CA LEU A 4 13.18 20.40 1.47
C LEU A 4 13.27 21.40 0.30
N LYS A 5 14.44 22.03 0.15
CA LYS A 5 14.68 23.10 -0.84
C LYS A 5 14.33 22.68 -2.29
N ASN A 6 14.61 21.44 -2.65
CA ASN A 6 14.46 20.93 -4.02
C ASN A 6 13.06 20.35 -4.31
N VAL A 7 12.14 20.35 -3.34
CA VAL A 7 10.74 19.94 -3.59
C VAL A 7 9.97 21.14 -4.13
N ILE A 8 9.58 21.09 -5.38
CA ILE A 8 8.86 22.15 -6.08
C ILE A 8 7.35 21.87 -6.21
N SER A 9 6.97 20.60 -6.19
CA SER A 9 5.56 20.20 -6.20
C SER A 9 5.32 18.95 -5.36
N ILE A 10 4.08 18.77 -4.89
CA ILE A 10 3.62 17.59 -4.15
C ILE A 10 2.34 17.12 -4.81
N SER A 11 2.31 15.85 -5.24
CA SER A 11 1.11 15.19 -5.73
C SER A 11 0.57 14.22 -4.68
N THR A 12 -0.73 14.27 -4.41
CA THR A 12 -1.36 13.38 -3.44
C THR A 12 -2.78 13.01 -3.87
N PRO A 13 -3.16 11.72 -3.79
CA PRO A 13 -4.50 11.28 -4.10
C PRO A 13 -5.46 11.54 -2.92
N GLY A 14 -6.67 12.03 -3.23
CA GLY A 14 -7.70 12.26 -2.20
C GLY A 14 -8.21 10.97 -1.55
N HIS A 15 -8.20 9.85 -2.30
CA HIS A 15 -8.73 8.57 -1.81
C HIS A 15 -7.82 7.80 -0.84
N LYS A 16 -6.71 8.39 -0.43
CA LYS A 16 -5.84 7.83 0.62
C LYS A 16 -6.00 8.65 1.90
N PHE A 17 -5.09 9.54 2.17
CA PHE A 17 -5.17 10.38 3.37
C PHE A 17 -6.29 11.44 3.33
N GLY A 18 -6.83 11.75 2.16
CA GLY A 18 -7.95 12.69 2.02
C GLY A 18 -9.31 12.12 2.43
N LEU A 19 -9.44 10.80 2.62
CA LEU A 19 -10.64 10.12 3.13
C LEU A 19 -11.89 10.29 2.25
N VAL A 20 -11.69 10.27 0.93
CA VAL A 20 -12.77 10.28 -0.08
C VAL A 20 -12.62 9.11 -1.05
N TYR A 21 -13.63 8.88 -1.87
CA TYR A 21 -13.53 7.86 -2.93
C TYR A 21 -12.57 8.27 -4.04
N PRO A 22 -12.05 7.32 -4.85
CA PRO A 22 -11.23 7.62 -6.02
C PRO A 22 -11.89 8.59 -7.00
N GLY A 23 -11.12 9.37 -7.73
CA GLY A 23 -11.57 10.35 -8.72
C GLY A 23 -11.11 11.79 -8.44
N LEU A 24 -10.36 11.99 -7.38
CA LEU A 24 -9.76 13.28 -7.01
C LEU A 24 -8.29 13.11 -6.65
N GLY A 25 -7.46 14.01 -7.11
CA GLY A 25 -6.08 14.17 -6.70
C GLY A 25 -5.72 15.65 -6.52
N TRP A 26 -4.69 15.91 -5.75
CA TRP A 26 -4.16 17.23 -5.49
C TRP A 26 -2.73 17.34 -6.04
N VAL A 27 -2.45 18.44 -6.72
CA VAL A 27 -1.09 18.88 -7.01
C VAL A 27 -0.92 20.24 -6.35
N ILE A 28 0.07 20.34 -5.48
CA ILE A 28 0.40 21.57 -4.76
C ILE A 28 1.77 22.01 -5.23
N TRP A 29 1.87 23.22 -5.75
CA TRP A 29 3.13 23.81 -6.19
C TRP A 29 3.70 24.69 -5.09
N ARG A 30 5.03 24.72 -4.94
CA ARG A 30 5.71 25.58 -3.98
C ARG A 30 5.40 27.06 -4.26
N ASP A 31 5.44 27.41 -5.53
CA ASP A 31 5.12 28.75 -6.04
C ASP A 31 4.53 28.64 -7.45
N LYS A 32 3.74 29.62 -7.83
CA LYS A 32 3.09 29.68 -9.16
C LYS A 32 4.10 29.67 -10.31
N SER A 33 5.29 30.22 -10.11
CA SER A 33 6.36 30.24 -11.12
C SER A 33 6.86 28.87 -11.55
N TYR A 34 6.62 27.82 -10.74
CA TYR A 34 6.97 26.44 -11.08
C TYR A 34 5.91 25.72 -11.92
N LEU A 35 4.72 26.30 -12.07
CA LEU A 35 3.70 25.74 -12.96
C LEU A 35 4.06 26.10 -14.41
N PRO A 36 4.33 25.08 -15.28
CA PRO A 36 4.66 25.36 -16.68
C PRO A 36 3.51 26.08 -17.39
N GLU A 37 3.83 27.15 -18.11
CA GLU A 37 2.83 27.93 -18.84
C GLU A 37 2.11 27.10 -19.90
N GLU A 38 2.81 26.13 -20.50
CA GLU A 38 2.27 25.20 -21.50
C GLU A 38 1.18 24.28 -20.95
N MET A 39 1.09 24.13 -19.63
CA MET A 39 0.00 23.40 -18.98
C MET A 39 -1.26 24.25 -18.78
N SER A 40 -1.18 25.55 -18.99
CA SER A 40 -2.28 26.50 -18.80
C SER A 40 -2.83 26.93 -20.16
N PHE A 41 -4.13 26.86 -20.34
CA PHE A 41 -4.80 27.42 -21.51
C PHE A 41 -6.04 28.19 -21.11
N SER A 42 -6.29 29.28 -21.83
CA SER A 42 -7.45 30.11 -21.59
C SER A 42 -8.60 29.73 -22.51
N VAL A 43 -9.79 29.66 -21.94
CA VAL A 43 -11.04 29.40 -22.65
C VAL A 43 -12.03 30.53 -22.38
N ASN A 44 -12.74 30.95 -23.40
CA ASN A 44 -13.67 32.10 -23.33
C ASN A 44 -15.14 31.72 -23.64
N TYR A 45 -15.41 30.48 -24.02
CA TYR A 45 -16.75 30.02 -24.42
C TYR A 45 -17.77 29.94 -23.27
N LEU A 46 -17.31 30.11 -22.02
CA LEU A 46 -18.16 30.10 -20.81
C LEU A 46 -18.66 31.50 -20.42
N GLY A 47 -18.50 32.52 -21.29
CA GLY A 47 -18.91 33.90 -21.03
C GLY A 47 -17.91 34.75 -20.23
N ALA A 48 -16.79 34.15 -19.84
CA ALA A 48 -15.65 34.83 -19.24
C ALA A 48 -14.36 34.08 -19.63
N GLU A 49 -13.23 34.78 -19.58
CA GLU A 49 -11.94 34.15 -19.77
C GLU A 49 -11.58 33.33 -18.51
N VAL A 50 -11.43 32.00 -18.66
CA VAL A 50 -11.11 31.08 -17.58
C VAL A 50 -9.84 30.33 -17.92
N THR A 51 -8.83 30.42 -17.07
CA THR A 51 -7.61 29.64 -17.21
C THR A 51 -7.82 28.22 -16.70
N GLN A 52 -7.54 27.23 -17.52
CA GLN A 52 -7.62 25.80 -17.17
C GLN A 52 -6.24 25.16 -17.25
N VAL A 53 -6.00 24.17 -16.36
CA VAL A 53 -4.76 23.41 -16.24
C VAL A 53 -5.06 21.90 -16.40
N GLY A 54 -6.07 21.52 -17.10
CA GLY A 54 -6.47 20.12 -17.22
C GLY A 54 -6.76 19.74 -18.64
N LEU A 55 -6.41 18.52 -19.01
CA LEU A 55 -6.67 17.97 -20.35
C LEU A 55 -8.15 17.69 -20.60
N ASN A 56 -8.94 17.48 -19.55
CA ASN A 56 -10.37 17.13 -19.66
C ASN A 56 -11.24 18.38 -19.39
N PHE A 57 -12.19 18.65 -20.24
CA PHE A 57 -13.13 19.78 -20.08
C PHE A 57 -14.19 19.49 -19.02
N SER A 58 -15.00 18.46 -19.19
CA SER A 58 -16.02 18.07 -18.21
C SER A 58 -15.49 16.96 -17.30
N ARG A 59 -15.66 17.15 -15.98
CA ARG A 59 -15.18 16.19 -14.96
C ARG A 59 -16.22 16.03 -13.86
N PRO A 60 -16.35 14.82 -13.28
CA PRO A 60 -17.18 14.60 -12.11
C PRO A 60 -16.71 15.44 -10.94
N ALA A 61 -17.61 16.19 -10.31
CA ALA A 61 -17.29 17.08 -9.18
C ALA A 61 -17.65 16.47 -7.81
N ALA A 62 -18.33 15.32 -7.76
CA ALA A 62 -18.80 14.72 -6.52
C ALA A 62 -17.67 14.50 -5.50
N GLN A 63 -16.51 14.04 -5.96
CA GLN A 63 -15.36 13.81 -5.07
C GLN A 63 -14.72 15.10 -4.56
N ILE A 64 -14.79 16.18 -5.35
CA ILE A 64 -14.33 17.51 -4.91
C ILE A 64 -15.23 18.01 -3.76
N LEU A 65 -16.55 17.88 -3.91
CA LEU A 65 -17.50 18.23 -2.85
C LEU A 65 -17.32 17.34 -1.61
N GLY A 66 -17.10 16.03 -1.82
CA GLY A 66 -16.79 15.10 -0.73
C GLY A 66 -15.52 15.50 0.03
N GLN A 67 -14.47 15.89 -0.68
CA GLN A 67 -13.21 16.33 -0.05
C GLN A 67 -13.39 17.65 0.71
N TYR A 68 -14.13 18.61 0.13
CA TYR A 68 -14.46 19.86 0.79
C TYR A 68 -15.26 19.61 2.09
N TYR A 69 -16.26 18.75 2.02
CA TYR A 69 -17.03 18.35 3.20
C TYR A 69 -16.13 17.73 4.28
N GLN A 70 -15.22 16.85 3.92
CA GLN A 70 -14.28 16.25 4.89
C GLN A 70 -13.38 17.31 5.52
N PHE A 71 -12.87 18.27 4.75
CA PHE A 71 -12.05 19.34 5.29
C PHE A 71 -12.82 20.22 6.28
N VAL A 72 -14.04 20.60 5.96
CA VAL A 72 -14.89 21.41 6.84
C VAL A 72 -15.29 20.63 8.10
N ARG A 73 -15.66 19.36 7.95
CA ARG A 73 -16.13 18.51 9.05
C ARG A 73 -15.01 18.16 10.02
N LEU A 74 -13.86 17.75 9.54
CA LEU A 74 -12.78 17.22 10.37
C LEU A 74 -11.79 18.32 10.79
N GLY A 75 -11.53 19.27 9.92
CA GLY A 75 -10.48 20.24 10.11
C GLY A 75 -9.11 19.58 10.31
N PHE A 76 -8.12 20.39 10.71
CA PHE A 76 -6.77 19.90 10.96
C PHE A 76 -6.73 18.87 12.10
N GLU A 77 -7.39 19.15 13.21
CA GLU A 77 -7.34 18.28 14.41
C GLU A 77 -8.05 16.93 14.16
N GLY A 78 -9.15 16.92 13.40
CA GLY A 78 -9.82 15.67 13.02
C GLY A 78 -8.93 14.78 12.15
N TYR A 79 -8.32 15.33 11.12
CA TYR A 79 -7.36 14.59 10.29
C TYR A 79 -6.17 14.09 11.10
N LYS A 80 -5.56 14.93 11.93
CA LYS A 80 -4.45 14.58 12.81
C LYS A 80 -4.81 13.44 13.75
N SER A 81 -5.98 13.49 14.38
CA SER A 81 -6.49 12.44 15.27
C SER A 81 -6.63 11.10 14.53
N ILE A 82 -7.27 11.11 13.37
CA ILE A 82 -7.46 9.91 12.53
C ILE A 82 -6.09 9.32 12.13
N GLN A 83 -5.18 10.15 11.60
CA GLN A 83 -3.88 9.66 11.13
C GLN A 83 -3.02 9.15 12.29
N ASN A 84 -3.03 9.82 13.44
CA ASN A 84 -2.31 9.34 14.63
C ASN A 84 -2.87 8.00 15.12
N ASN A 85 -4.19 7.79 15.07
CA ASN A 85 -4.78 6.52 15.46
C ASN A 85 -4.37 5.39 14.50
N THR A 86 -4.42 5.63 13.18
CA THR A 86 -3.98 4.62 12.20
C THR A 86 -2.50 4.28 12.37
N MET A 87 -1.66 5.27 12.69
CA MET A 87 -0.24 5.04 13.00
C MET A 87 -0.06 4.16 14.24
N LYS A 88 -0.74 4.46 15.34
CA LYS A 88 -0.66 3.66 16.57
C LYS A 88 -1.05 2.19 16.35
N VAL A 89 -2.10 1.95 15.57
CA VAL A 89 -2.52 0.57 15.23
C VAL A 89 -1.49 -0.11 14.33
N ALA A 90 -0.90 0.62 13.38
CA ALA A 90 0.15 0.08 12.52
C ALA A 90 1.43 -0.24 13.30
N GLU A 91 1.84 0.62 14.22
CA GLU A 91 2.98 0.40 15.12
C GLU A 91 2.76 -0.83 15.98
N TYR A 92 1.57 -0.98 16.53
CA TYR A 92 1.20 -2.15 17.29
C TYR A 92 1.29 -3.44 16.46
N LEU A 93 0.68 -3.49 15.29
CA LEU A 93 0.75 -4.66 14.41
C LEU A 93 2.19 -4.98 13.99
N HIS A 94 2.96 -3.96 13.65
CA HIS A 94 4.37 -4.10 13.31
C HIS A 94 5.16 -4.77 14.45
N GLU A 95 4.98 -4.32 15.67
CA GLU A 95 5.63 -4.90 16.86
C GLU A 95 5.19 -6.35 17.07
N GLN A 96 3.88 -6.60 17.10
CA GLN A 96 3.34 -7.93 17.40
C GLN A 96 3.73 -8.97 16.33
N ILE A 97 3.64 -8.62 15.04
CA ILE A 97 4.04 -9.53 13.96
C ILE A 97 5.56 -9.77 14.00
N GLY A 98 6.36 -8.75 14.27
CA GLY A 98 7.81 -8.88 14.40
C GLY A 98 8.25 -9.78 15.57
N ASN A 99 7.43 -9.89 16.60
CA ASN A 99 7.65 -10.78 17.75
C ASN A 99 7.20 -12.22 17.50
N MET A 100 6.44 -12.51 16.45
CA MET A 100 6.07 -13.89 16.08
C MET A 100 7.31 -14.65 15.58
N ALA A 101 7.46 -15.91 16.01
CA ALA A 101 8.66 -16.71 15.77
C ALA A 101 9.11 -16.80 14.31
N PRO A 102 8.22 -17.05 13.31
CA PRO A 102 8.67 -17.23 11.93
C PRO A 102 9.01 -15.92 11.22
N PHE A 103 8.60 -14.75 11.74
CA PHE A 103 8.60 -13.51 10.98
C PHE A 103 9.74 -12.55 11.34
N VAL A 104 10.08 -11.72 10.39
CA VAL A 104 10.98 -10.57 10.53
C VAL A 104 10.39 -9.36 9.83
N ASN A 105 10.35 -8.23 10.52
CA ASN A 105 9.97 -6.97 9.91
C ASN A 105 11.06 -6.50 8.94
N TYR A 106 10.65 -6.27 7.69
CA TYR A 106 11.52 -5.69 6.68
C TYR A 106 11.64 -4.17 6.86
N SER A 107 10.56 -3.53 7.31
CA SER A 107 10.54 -2.13 7.71
C SER A 107 11.09 -1.98 9.12
N LYS A 108 12.30 -1.46 9.27
CA LYS A 108 12.93 -1.22 10.59
C LYS A 108 12.18 -0.16 11.39
N LYS A 109 11.65 0.86 10.71
CA LYS A 109 10.84 1.94 11.28
C LYS A 109 9.73 2.26 10.31
N ILE A 110 8.53 2.44 10.82
CA ILE A 110 7.39 2.87 10.01
C ILE A 110 7.23 4.39 10.09
N CYS A 111 6.99 5.01 8.93
CA CYS A 111 6.76 6.45 8.79
C CYS A 111 5.36 6.77 8.25
N ASN A 112 4.67 5.74 7.78
CA ASN A 112 3.30 5.74 7.29
C ASN A 112 2.57 4.57 7.93
N PRO A 113 1.24 4.54 7.99
CA PRO A 113 0.48 3.44 8.57
C PRO A 113 0.50 2.17 7.67
N LEU A 114 1.69 1.81 7.26
CA LEU A 114 1.96 0.61 6.48
C LEU A 114 3.35 0.06 6.82
N PHE A 115 3.51 -1.25 6.72
CA PHE A 115 4.78 -1.94 6.87
C PHE A 115 4.80 -3.24 6.06
N ILE A 116 6.00 -3.74 5.84
CA ILE A 116 6.24 -5.04 5.20
C ILE A 116 7.04 -5.95 6.12
N TRP A 117 6.78 -7.24 6.01
CA TRP A 117 7.43 -8.29 6.77
C TRP A 117 7.62 -9.54 5.94
N SER A 118 8.54 -10.39 6.34
CA SER A 118 8.88 -11.65 5.64
C SER A 118 9.08 -12.78 6.63
N ILE A 119 9.31 -13.99 6.12
CA ILE A 119 9.77 -15.12 6.92
C ILE A 119 11.28 -14.96 7.17
N LYS A 120 11.74 -15.28 8.38
CA LYS A 120 13.16 -15.33 8.70
C LYS A 120 13.87 -16.35 7.80
N PRO A 121 15.04 -16.06 7.21
CA PRO A 121 15.70 -16.95 6.25
C PRO A 121 15.95 -18.37 6.80
N ASP A 122 16.32 -18.48 8.07
CA ASP A 122 16.59 -19.78 8.70
C ASP A 122 15.30 -20.61 8.89
N TYR A 123 14.18 -19.93 9.11
CA TYR A 123 12.88 -20.56 9.22
C TYR A 123 12.34 -20.94 7.83
N GLU A 124 12.47 -20.06 6.86
CA GLU A 124 12.01 -20.26 5.49
C GLU A 124 12.64 -21.50 4.84
N ARG A 125 13.93 -21.72 5.06
CA ARG A 125 14.63 -22.93 4.56
C ARG A 125 14.03 -24.25 5.04
N LYS A 126 13.38 -24.25 6.21
CA LYS A 126 12.77 -25.44 6.82
C LYS A 126 11.26 -25.50 6.62
N ALA A 127 10.64 -24.39 6.26
CA ALA A 127 9.20 -24.30 6.11
C ALA A 127 8.74 -25.09 4.86
N LYS A 128 7.64 -25.81 5.01
CA LYS A 128 6.95 -26.51 3.93
C LYS A 128 5.89 -25.65 3.25
N TRP A 129 5.84 -24.38 3.59
CA TRP A 129 4.88 -23.36 3.15
C TRP A 129 5.57 -22.03 2.85
N THR A 130 4.87 -21.14 2.18
CA THR A 130 5.31 -19.82 1.77
C THR A 130 4.38 -18.73 2.29
N LEU A 131 4.74 -17.45 2.14
CA LEU A 131 3.83 -16.35 2.44
C LEU A 131 2.58 -16.31 1.55
N TYR A 132 2.64 -16.92 0.36
CA TYR A 132 1.44 -17.06 -0.49
C TYR A 132 0.42 -18.02 0.14
N ASP A 133 0.88 -19.11 0.76
CA ASP A 133 -0.01 -20.03 1.48
C ASP A 133 -0.63 -19.35 2.71
N LEU A 134 0.13 -18.54 3.41
CA LEU A 134 -0.39 -17.73 4.52
C LEU A 134 -1.42 -16.69 4.04
N GLN A 135 -1.16 -16.01 2.91
CA GLN A 135 -2.13 -15.12 2.30
C GLN A 135 -3.46 -15.83 2.01
N ASP A 136 -3.40 -17.03 1.44
CA ASP A 136 -4.60 -17.80 1.09
C ASP A 136 -5.36 -18.28 2.34
N LYS A 137 -4.65 -18.65 3.39
CA LYS A 137 -5.26 -18.95 4.70
C LYS A 137 -5.96 -17.72 5.30
N LEU A 138 -5.30 -16.57 5.32
CA LEU A 138 -5.88 -15.34 5.83
C LEU A 138 -7.10 -14.89 5.01
N ARG A 139 -7.10 -15.14 3.69
CA ARG A 139 -8.25 -14.86 2.83
C ARG A 139 -9.47 -15.70 3.21
N GLN A 140 -9.30 -16.93 3.67
CA GLN A 140 -10.39 -17.76 4.17
C GLN A 140 -11.05 -17.17 5.42
N SER A 141 -10.29 -16.42 6.24
CA SER A 141 -10.80 -15.64 7.39
C SER A 141 -11.26 -14.22 7.01
N GLY A 142 -11.30 -13.89 5.71
CA GLY A 142 -11.76 -12.59 5.22
C GLY A 142 -10.69 -11.49 5.14
N TRP A 143 -9.42 -11.79 5.44
CA TRP A 143 -8.34 -10.82 5.38
C TRP A 143 -7.67 -10.76 4.01
N MET A 144 -7.47 -9.56 3.49
CA MET A 144 -6.71 -9.32 2.27
C MET A 144 -5.35 -8.72 2.60
N VAL A 145 -4.40 -9.59 2.97
CA VAL A 145 -3.00 -9.23 3.23
C VAL A 145 -2.14 -9.78 2.10
N PRO A 146 -1.76 -8.94 1.11
CA PRO A 146 -1.09 -9.43 -0.08
C PRO A 146 0.36 -9.87 0.19
N ALA A 147 0.74 -11.01 -0.39
CA ALA A 147 2.12 -11.48 -0.53
C ALA A 147 2.62 -11.17 -1.94
N TYR A 148 3.85 -10.68 -2.09
CA TYR A 148 4.47 -10.37 -3.38
C TYR A 148 6.00 -10.32 -3.27
N THR A 149 6.68 -10.43 -4.40
CA THR A 149 8.14 -10.29 -4.47
C THR A 149 8.54 -8.80 -4.49
N LEU A 150 9.71 -8.49 -3.96
CA LEU A 150 10.29 -7.16 -4.07
C LEU A 150 10.72 -6.85 -5.52
N PRO A 151 10.99 -5.57 -5.85
CA PRO A 151 11.42 -5.15 -7.18
C PRO A 151 12.75 -5.74 -7.64
N ALA A 152 13.19 -5.36 -8.85
CA ALA A 152 14.44 -5.76 -9.47
C ALA A 152 15.63 -5.76 -8.50
N SER A 153 16.44 -6.80 -8.58
CA SER A 153 17.57 -7.15 -7.70
C SER A 153 17.19 -7.75 -6.34
N LEU A 154 15.90 -7.85 -5.98
CA LEU A 154 15.37 -8.46 -4.75
C LEU A 154 14.18 -9.38 -5.02
N GLU A 155 14.00 -9.86 -6.24
CA GLU A 155 12.85 -10.66 -6.69
C GLU A 155 12.73 -12.00 -5.96
N GLN A 156 13.81 -12.46 -5.34
CA GLN A 156 13.82 -13.68 -4.53
C GLN A 156 13.20 -13.47 -3.13
N THR A 157 13.00 -12.21 -2.74
CA THR A 157 12.44 -11.90 -1.43
C THR A 157 10.94 -11.70 -1.52
N VAL A 158 10.20 -12.62 -0.92
CA VAL A 158 8.74 -12.51 -0.77
C VAL A 158 8.42 -11.78 0.52
N VAL A 159 7.52 -10.82 0.44
CA VAL A 159 7.03 -10.03 1.59
C VAL A 159 5.51 -10.02 1.64
N MET A 160 4.97 -9.81 2.82
CA MET A 160 3.56 -9.44 3.00
C MET A 160 3.47 -7.98 3.43
N ARG A 161 2.41 -7.29 3.03
CA ARG A 161 2.18 -5.88 3.35
C ARG A 161 0.88 -5.67 4.08
N VAL A 162 0.97 -5.00 5.23
CA VAL A 162 -0.20 -4.47 5.95
C VAL A 162 -0.30 -2.97 5.69
N VAL A 163 -1.52 -2.52 5.38
CA VAL A 163 -1.89 -1.10 5.28
C VAL A 163 -3.05 -0.87 6.23
N VAL A 164 -2.80 -0.11 7.28
CA VAL A 164 -3.83 0.25 8.25
C VAL A 164 -4.59 1.47 7.71
N ARG A 165 -5.89 1.30 7.53
CA ARG A 165 -6.79 2.35 7.00
C ARG A 165 -7.65 2.91 8.12
N GLN A 166 -8.23 4.08 7.87
CA GLN A 166 -9.27 4.61 8.75
C GLN A 166 -10.37 3.56 8.99
N GLY A 167 -10.82 3.42 10.23
CA GLY A 167 -11.83 2.44 10.63
C GLY A 167 -11.28 1.06 11.01
N PHE A 168 -9.98 0.81 10.79
CA PHE A 168 -9.33 -0.40 11.28
C PHE A 168 -8.98 -0.21 12.77
N SER A 169 -9.79 -0.84 13.64
CA SER A 169 -9.66 -0.69 15.08
C SER A 169 -8.55 -1.56 15.69
N ARG A 170 -8.28 -1.33 16.97
CA ARG A 170 -7.38 -2.20 17.75
C ARG A 170 -7.93 -3.62 17.85
N ASP A 171 -9.23 -3.79 18.06
CA ASP A 171 -9.86 -5.11 18.15
C ASP A 171 -9.74 -5.89 16.83
N MET A 172 -9.88 -5.20 15.69
CA MET A 172 -9.62 -5.81 14.39
C MET A 172 -8.14 -6.22 14.23
N ALA A 173 -7.22 -5.45 14.78
CA ALA A 173 -5.80 -5.81 14.78
C ALA A 173 -5.53 -7.05 15.63
N ASP A 174 -6.14 -7.16 16.81
CA ASP A 174 -6.02 -8.32 17.69
C ASP A 174 -6.62 -9.58 17.04
N GLN A 175 -7.76 -9.43 16.35
CA GLN A 175 -8.33 -10.53 15.56
C GLN A 175 -7.43 -10.97 14.41
N LEU A 176 -6.85 -10.02 13.65
CA LEU A 176 -5.89 -10.35 12.60
C LEU A 176 -4.67 -11.10 13.15
N LEU A 177 -4.14 -10.69 14.28
CA LEU A 177 -3.00 -11.38 14.92
C LEU A 177 -3.37 -12.80 15.36
N THR A 178 -4.58 -13.00 15.88
CA THR A 178 -5.10 -14.32 16.23
C THR A 178 -5.20 -15.22 15.01
N ASP A 179 -5.75 -14.69 13.90
CA ASP A 179 -5.90 -15.45 12.66
C ASP A 179 -4.56 -15.76 12.00
N ILE A 180 -3.58 -14.84 12.06
CA ILE A 180 -2.20 -15.10 11.62
C ILE A 180 -1.60 -16.25 12.43
N ALA A 181 -1.71 -16.22 13.75
CA ALA A 181 -1.17 -17.25 14.61
C ALA A 181 -1.82 -18.62 14.34
N ALA A 182 -3.13 -18.67 14.18
CA ALA A 182 -3.87 -19.88 13.83
C ALA A 182 -3.43 -20.44 12.47
N ALA A 183 -3.35 -19.59 11.45
CA ALA A 183 -2.91 -19.99 10.11
C ALA A 183 -1.48 -20.52 10.10
N VAL A 184 -0.56 -19.86 10.82
CA VAL A 184 0.82 -20.34 10.96
C VAL A 184 0.86 -21.71 11.66
N ASN A 185 0.10 -21.89 12.73
CA ASN A 185 0.03 -23.18 13.43
C ASN A 185 -0.48 -24.32 12.54
N GLU A 186 -1.44 -24.05 11.65
CA GLU A 186 -1.90 -25.04 10.67
C GLU A 186 -0.82 -25.33 9.62
N LEU A 187 -0.18 -24.30 9.07
CA LEU A 187 0.86 -24.46 8.05
C LEU A 187 2.11 -25.17 8.59
N GLN A 188 2.41 -25.02 9.86
CA GLN A 188 3.53 -25.72 10.50
C GLN A 188 3.31 -27.23 10.64
N LYS A 189 2.06 -27.70 10.67
CA LYS A 189 1.70 -29.12 10.81
C LYS A 189 1.72 -29.89 9.48
N LEU A 190 1.99 -29.21 8.36
CA LEU A 190 2.03 -29.86 7.05
C LEU A 190 3.11 -30.94 7.00
N GLU A 191 2.74 -32.14 6.57
CA GLU A 191 3.67 -33.25 6.37
C GLU A 191 4.48 -33.11 5.07
N PHE A 192 3.88 -32.49 4.05
CA PHE A 192 4.46 -32.30 2.72
C PHE A 192 4.51 -30.82 2.34
N PRO A 193 5.46 -30.42 1.47
CA PRO A 193 5.50 -29.06 0.95
C PRO A 193 4.24 -28.70 0.16
N THR A 194 3.79 -27.44 0.29
CA THR A 194 2.71 -26.90 -0.52
C THR A 194 3.12 -26.75 -1.98
N THR A 195 2.15 -26.63 -2.88
CA THR A 195 2.40 -26.36 -4.29
C THR A 195 3.18 -25.06 -4.49
N SER A 196 2.86 -24.02 -3.71
CA SER A 196 3.58 -22.75 -3.72
C SER A 196 5.04 -22.91 -3.31
N ARG A 197 5.31 -23.75 -2.30
CA ARG A 197 6.66 -24.05 -1.85
C ARG A 197 7.47 -24.80 -2.93
N ILE A 198 6.88 -25.83 -3.52
CA ILE A 198 7.51 -26.60 -4.61
C ILE A 198 7.82 -25.68 -5.81
N ALA A 199 6.89 -24.80 -6.18
CA ALA A 199 7.08 -23.83 -7.25
C ALA A 199 8.22 -22.86 -6.95
N LEU A 200 8.31 -22.35 -5.72
CA LEU A 200 9.39 -21.46 -5.30
C LEU A 200 10.76 -22.17 -5.37
N ASP A 201 10.87 -23.38 -4.84
CA ASP A 201 12.11 -24.15 -4.87
C ASP A 201 12.56 -24.49 -6.29
N ASN A 202 11.62 -24.77 -7.19
CA ASN A 202 11.90 -24.99 -8.61
C ASN A 202 12.31 -23.69 -9.35
N SER A 203 11.74 -22.54 -8.98
CA SER A 203 12.10 -21.25 -9.60
C SER A 203 13.52 -20.81 -9.26
N VAL A 204 14.00 -21.13 -8.07
CA VAL A 204 15.39 -20.91 -7.66
C VAL A 204 16.35 -21.77 -8.49
N ARG A 205 15.92 -22.97 -8.92
CA ARG A 205 16.72 -23.87 -9.77
C ARG A 205 16.76 -23.47 -11.24
N VAL A 206 15.71 -22.80 -11.72
CA VAL A 206 15.54 -22.42 -13.14
C VAL A 206 15.59 -20.91 -13.23
N HIS A 207 16.64 -20.23 -13.07
CA HIS A 207 16.89 -18.77 -13.27
C HIS A 207 15.77 -18.00 -14.00
N GLY A 208 14.53 -18.05 -13.51
CA GLY A 208 13.36 -17.40 -14.11
C GLY A 208 12.29 -17.14 -13.09
N SER A 209 11.92 -15.88 -12.91
CA SER A 209 10.86 -15.43 -12.04
C SER A 209 9.51 -16.05 -12.43
N VAL A 210 8.97 -16.93 -11.62
CA VAL A 210 7.67 -17.59 -11.86
C VAL A 210 6.49 -16.68 -11.52
N TYR A 211 6.69 -15.58 -10.79
CA TYR A 211 5.63 -14.63 -10.42
C TYR A 211 6.08 -13.18 -10.55
N THR A 212 6.36 -12.73 -11.76
CA THR A 212 6.41 -11.31 -12.05
C THR A 212 5.02 -10.86 -12.51
N HIS A 213 4.31 -10.06 -11.73
CA HIS A 213 3.29 -9.15 -12.21
C HIS A 213 3.95 -8.04 -13.04
N THR A 214 4.64 -8.40 -14.08
CA THR A 214 5.05 -7.46 -15.12
C THR A 214 3.97 -7.46 -16.20
N GLY A 215 2.97 -6.63 -16.00
CA GLY A 215 2.07 -6.18 -17.07
C GLY A 215 2.82 -5.28 -18.06
N THR A 216 3.91 -5.78 -18.64
CA THR A 216 4.55 -5.18 -19.80
C THR A 216 4.64 -6.23 -20.88
N GLY A 217 3.56 -6.35 -21.64
CA GLY A 217 3.58 -7.03 -22.93
C GLY A 217 4.64 -6.37 -23.81
N LYS A 218 5.80 -7.01 -23.98
CA LYS A 218 6.66 -6.69 -25.09
C LYS A 218 6.00 -7.19 -26.36
N HIS A 219 5.32 -6.30 -27.08
CA HIS A 219 5.04 -6.55 -28.49
C HIS A 219 6.38 -6.66 -29.22
N LYS A 220 6.75 -7.87 -29.60
CA LYS A 220 7.75 -8.06 -30.66
C LYS A 220 7.12 -7.61 -31.97
N LYS A 221 7.77 -6.68 -32.65
CA LYS A 221 7.57 -6.39 -34.07
C LYS A 221 8.08 -7.57 -34.90
#